data_ea5ce7aa6d9d57441c6778ddd991fa5c
#
_entry.id   ea5ce7aa6d9d57441c6778ddd991fa5c
#
_cell.length_a   1.000
_cell.length_b   1.000
_cell.length_c   1.000
_cell.angle_alpha   90.00
_cell.angle_beta   90.00
_cell.angle_gamma   90.00
#
_symmetry.space_group_name_H-M   'P 1'
#
loop_
_entity.id
_entity.type
_entity.pdbx_description
1 polymer ?
#
loop_
_entity_poly.entity_id
_entity_poly.type
_entity_poly.pdbx_seq_one_letter_code
_entity_poly.pdbx_strand_id
1 'polypeptide(L)'
;MTAPIVELLYWDGCPSHPEALAMLRGILGEDVPVVVREVVSEEQAAAEGFAGSPTIRVDGEDLFPIDDPPGLSCRVYRLADGRYSPTPDPDELRERLRSRQ
;
A
#
# COMPACT_ATOMS: atom_id res chain seq x y z
N MET A 1 -21.10 -10.03 -8.45
CA MET A 1 -19.90 -9.17 -8.43
C MET A 1 -18.98 -9.56 -7.29
N THR A 2 -17.72 -9.72 -7.58
CA THR A 2 -16.73 -10.03 -6.56
C THR A 2 -16.25 -8.73 -5.90
N ALA A 3 -16.04 -8.80 -4.58
CA ALA A 3 -15.44 -7.68 -3.86
C ALA A 3 -14.00 -7.48 -4.33
N PRO A 4 -13.48 -6.24 -4.35
CA PRO A 4 -12.10 -6.01 -4.72
C PRO A 4 -11.14 -6.67 -3.73
N ILE A 5 -10.01 -7.13 -4.24
CA ILE A 5 -8.95 -7.73 -3.42
C ILE A 5 -7.99 -6.63 -3.02
N VAL A 6 -7.92 -6.36 -1.71
CA VAL A 6 -7.02 -5.34 -1.16
C VAL A 6 -5.79 -6.02 -0.59
N GLU A 7 -4.62 -5.60 -1.03
CA GLU A 7 -3.35 -6.15 -0.58
C GLU A 7 -2.46 -5.06 0.02
N LEU A 8 -1.73 -5.43 1.06
CA LEU A 8 -0.67 -4.61 1.62
C LEU A 8 0.63 -5.38 1.46
N LEU A 9 1.53 -4.85 0.65
CA LEU A 9 2.86 -5.42 0.45
C LEU A 9 3.86 -4.63 1.28
N TYR A 10 4.76 -5.34 1.98
CA TYR A 10 5.73 -4.66 2.84
C TYR A 10 7.08 -5.36 2.82
N TRP A 11 8.11 -4.58 3.13
CA TRP A 11 9.46 -5.07 3.39
C TRP A 11 9.75 -4.87 4.88
N ASP A 12 10.27 -5.91 5.52
CA ASP A 12 10.49 -5.92 6.97
C ASP A 12 11.50 -4.86 7.44
N GLY A 13 12.42 -4.43 6.56
CA GLY A 13 13.35 -3.35 6.87
C GLY A 13 12.73 -1.97 7.03
N CYS A 14 11.43 -1.84 6.72
CA CYS A 14 10.71 -0.57 6.83
C CYS A 14 9.56 -0.74 7.83
N PRO A 15 9.58 -0.06 8.99
CA PRO A 15 8.67 -0.36 10.10
C PRO A 15 7.28 0.27 10.00
N SER A 16 6.94 0.91 8.89
CA SER A 16 5.69 1.66 8.79
C SER A 16 4.47 0.84 8.37
N HIS A 17 4.65 -0.43 7.99
CA HIS A 17 3.54 -1.23 7.48
C HIS A 17 2.43 -1.53 8.51
N PRO A 18 2.71 -1.70 9.81
CA PRO A 18 1.61 -1.90 10.76
C PRO A 18 0.66 -0.70 10.84
N GLU A 19 1.20 0.50 10.73
CA GLU A 19 0.40 1.72 10.72
C GLU A 19 -0.47 1.80 9.46
N ALA A 20 0.09 1.45 8.30
CA ALA A 20 -0.65 1.41 7.05
C ALA A 20 -1.76 0.36 7.11
N LEU A 21 -1.49 -0.81 7.69
CA LEU A 21 -2.48 -1.86 7.85
C LEU A 21 -3.63 -1.42 8.76
N ALA A 22 -3.30 -0.77 9.88
CA ALA A 22 -4.32 -0.26 10.81
C ALA A 22 -5.20 0.78 10.11
N MET A 23 -4.59 1.64 9.29
CA MET A 23 -5.31 2.64 8.51
C MET A 23 -6.28 1.99 7.52
N LEU A 24 -5.82 0.98 6.78
CA LEU A 24 -6.67 0.23 5.84
C LEU A 24 -7.85 -0.42 6.56
N ARG A 25 -7.59 -1.10 7.67
CA ARG A 25 -8.64 -1.78 8.42
C ARG A 25 -9.64 -0.80 9.00
N GLY A 26 -9.19 0.37 9.42
CA GLY A 26 -10.08 1.42 9.92
C GLY A 26 -11.01 1.97 8.85
N ILE A 27 -10.55 2.04 7.61
CA ILE A 27 -11.35 2.55 6.50
C ILE A 27 -12.31 1.47 5.97
N LEU A 28 -11.80 0.26 5.77
CA LEU A 28 -12.55 -0.83 5.12
C LEU A 28 -13.49 -1.56 6.08
N GLY A 29 -13.19 -1.54 7.37
CA GLY A 29 -13.94 -2.32 8.35
C GLY A 29 -13.60 -3.80 8.31
N GLU A 30 -14.32 -4.60 9.10
CA GLU A 30 -14.04 -6.02 9.26
C GLU A 30 -14.55 -6.87 8.10
N ASP A 31 -15.46 -6.33 7.30
CA ASP A 31 -16.09 -7.08 6.21
C ASP A 31 -15.20 -7.22 4.98
N VAL A 32 -14.16 -6.40 4.86
CA VAL A 32 -13.24 -6.45 3.73
C VAL A 32 -11.88 -6.93 4.22
N PRO A 33 -11.48 -8.15 3.87
CA PRO A 33 -10.18 -8.66 4.30
C PRO A 33 -9.04 -7.96 3.57
N VAL A 34 -7.92 -7.76 4.27
CA VAL A 34 -6.70 -7.22 3.68
C VAL A 34 -5.68 -8.35 3.64
N VAL A 35 -5.18 -8.66 2.46
CA VAL A 35 -4.13 -9.65 2.28
C VAL A 35 -2.79 -8.98 2.55
N VAL A 36 -2.04 -9.47 3.53
CA VAL A 36 -0.74 -8.91 3.90
C VAL A 36 0.34 -9.81 3.34
N ARG A 37 1.23 -9.24 2.51
CA ARG A 37 2.28 -10.00 1.85
C ARG A 37 3.64 -9.37 2.08
N GLU A 38 4.60 -10.17 2.51
CA GLU A 38 5.97 -9.72 2.70
C GLU A 38 6.78 -9.88 1.42
N VAL A 39 7.54 -8.84 1.06
CA VAL A 39 8.51 -8.89 -0.03
C VAL A 39 9.89 -9.04 0.60
N VAL A 40 10.56 -10.16 0.33
CA VAL A 40 11.76 -10.56 1.07
C VAL A 40 13.06 -10.46 0.28
N SER A 41 12.99 -10.21 -1.04
CA SER A 41 14.19 -10.15 -1.88
C SER A 41 14.05 -9.12 -2.98
N GLU A 42 15.18 -8.65 -3.48
CA GLU A 42 15.20 -7.75 -4.63
C GLU A 42 14.59 -8.42 -5.87
N GLU A 43 14.79 -9.72 -6.02
CA GLU A 43 14.23 -10.47 -7.14
C GLU A 43 12.70 -10.49 -7.07
N GLN A 44 12.15 -10.72 -5.88
CA GLN A 44 10.71 -10.69 -5.67
C GLN A 44 10.15 -9.29 -5.92
N ALA A 45 10.85 -8.25 -5.43
CA ALA A 45 10.45 -6.88 -5.65
C ALA A 45 10.36 -6.56 -7.15
N ALA A 46 11.37 -6.97 -7.92
CA ALA A 46 11.39 -6.78 -9.37
C ALA A 46 10.25 -7.53 -10.06
N ALA A 47 10.04 -8.78 -9.67
CA ALA A 47 9.00 -9.64 -10.27
C ALA A 47 7.61 -9.08 -10.03
N GLU A 48 7.36 -8.46 -8.87
CA GLU A 48 6.06 -7.92 -8.52
C GLU A 48 5.89 -6.43 -8.80
N GLY A 49 6.93 -5.76 -9.26
CA GLY A 49 6.89 -4.31 -9.45
C GLY A 49 6.74 -3.55 -8.14
N PHE A 50 7.31 -4.08 -7.06
CA PHE A 50 7.20 -3.50 -5.72
C PHE A 50 8.14 -2.29 -5.58
N ALA A 51 7.58 -1.10 -5.51
CA ALA A 51 8.34 0.15 -5.52
C ALA A 51 8.56 0.74 -4.12
N GLY A 52 8.57 -0.10 -3.09
CA GLY A 52 8.84 0.32 -1.72
C GLY A 52 7.73 -0.02 -0.75
N SER A 53 8.08 -0.07 0.53
CA SER A 53 7.17 -0.45 1.62
C SER A 53 6.65 0.80 2.33
N PRO A 54 5.36 0.87 2.64
CA PRO A 54 4.31 -0.07 2.28
C PRO A 54 3.71 0.23 0.91
N THR A 55 3.27 -0.80 0.19
CA THR A 55 2.55 -0.64 -1.06
C THR A 55 1.14 -1.19 -0.88
N ILE A 56 0.15 -0.44 -1.31
CA ILE A 56 -1.26 -0.82 -1.23
C ILE A 56 -1.77 -1.07 -2.64
N ARG A 57 -2.32 -2.26 -2.88
CA ARG A 57 -2.86 -2.65 -4.18
C ARG A 57 -4.32 -3.04 -4.06
N VAL A 58 -5.08 -2.68 -5.08
CA VAL A 58 -6.45 -3.14 -5.23
C VAL A 58 -6.54 -3.86 -6.57
N ASP A 59 -6.92 -5.13 -6.53
CA ASP A 59 -6.98 -6.01 -7.71
C ASP A 59 -5.68 -6.02 -8.50
N GLY A 60 -4.55 -6.04 -7.79
CA GLY A 60 -3.22 -6.11 -8.38
C GLY A 60 -2.64 -4.78 -8.84
N GLU A 61 -3.37 -3.69 -8.72
CA GLU A 61 -2.90 -2.37 -9.14
C GLU A 61 -2.54 -1.51 -7.94
N ASP A 62 -1.38 -0.84 -8.04
CA ASP A 62 -0.94 0.10 -7.00
C ASP A 62 -1.95 1.24 -6.89
N LEU A 63 -2.43 1.48 -5.68
CA LEU A 63 -3.42 2.53 -5.44
C LEU A 63 -2.81 3.93 -5.56
N PHE A 64 -1.49 4.04 -5.39
CA PHE A 64 -0.72 5.28 -5.51
C PHE A 64 0.42 5.08 -6.50
N PRO A 65 0.15 4.98 -7.81
CA PRO A 65 1.19 4.65 -8.79
C PRO A 65 2.35 5.65 -8.76
N ILE A 66 3.57 5.12 -8.83
CA ILE A 66 4.79 5.94 -8.93
C ILE A 66 5.72 5.30 -9.96
N ASP A 67 6.63 6.13 -10.51
CA ASP A 67 7.57 5.70 -11.55
C ASP A 67 8.91 5.20 -10.99
N ASP A 68 9.03 5.04 -9.69
CA ASP A 68 10.26 4.57 -9.08
C ASP A 68 10.55 3.12 -9.47
N PRO A 69 11.82 2.76 -9.65
CA PRO A 69 12.17 1.38 -9.95
C PRO A 69 11.83 0.47 -8.76
N PRO A 70 11.48 -0.79 -9.01
CA PRO A 70 11.21 -1.72 -7.93
C PRO A 70 12.47 -2.01 -7.11
N GLY A 71 12.28 -2.26 -5.82
CA GLY A 71 13.36 -2.58 -4.92
C GLY A 71 12.91 -2.65 -3.48
N LEU A 72 13.77 -3.21 -2.62
CA LEU A 72 13.52 -3.23 -1.17
C LEU A 72 13.90 -1.87 -0.60
N SER A 73 12.90 -1.04 -0.41
CA SER A 73 13.09 0.34 0.05
C SER A 73 11.90 0.78 0.87
N CYS A 74 12.06 1.92 1.56
CA CYS A 74 10.96 2.57 2.24
C CYS A 74 10.32 3.58 1.29
N ARG A 75 9.02 3.50 1.16
CA ARG A 75 8.25 4.38 0.31
C ARG A 75 7.80 5.60 1.10
N VAL A 76 7.73 6.76 0.45
CA VAL A 76 7.15 7.95 1.05
C VAL A 76 5.92 8.38 0.25
N TYR A 77 4.93 8.89 0.97
CA TYR A 77 3.69 9.40 0.40
C TYR A 77 3.61 10.90 0.66
N ARG A 78 3.06 11.63 -0.30
CA ARG A 78 2.87 13.06 -0.13
C ARG A 78 1.50 13.32 0.46
N LEU A 79 1.46 14.05 1.58
CA LEU A 79 0.20 14.41 2.24
C LEU A 79 -0.43 15.62 1.56
N ALA A 80 -1.70 15.88 1.89
CA ALA A 80 -2.45 16.99 1.31
C ALA A 80 -1.80 18.35 1.59
N ASP A 81 -1.09 18.49 2.72
CA ASP A 81 -0.39 19.73 3.08
C ASP A 81 1.00 19.84 2.46
N GLY A 82 1.41 18.88 1.63
CA GLY A 82 2.70 18.88 0.96
C GLY A 82 3.83 18.20 1.71
N ARG A 83 3.60 17.77 2.95
CA ARG A 83 4.62 17.05 3.71
C ARG A 83 4.71 15.61 3.21
N TYR A 84 5.84 14.96 3.49
CA TYR A 84 6.03 13.54 3.18
C TYR A 84 5.80 12.68 4.42
N SER A 85 5.27 11.49 4.21
CA SER A 85 4.93 10.56 5.28
C SER A 85 5.25 9.14 4.84
N PRO A 86 5.62 8.24 5.76
CA PRO A 86 5.79 6.82 5.42
C PRO A 86 4.47 6.11 5.13
N THR A 87 3.35 6.73 5.43
CA THR A 87 2.01 6.19 5.15
C THR A 87 1.19 7.22 4.37
N PRO A 88 0.18 6.76 3.59
CA PRO A 88 -0.64 7.69 2.82
C PRO A 88 -1.47 8.63 3.69
N ASP A 89 -1.93 9.73 3.10
CA ASP A 89 -2.92 10.59 3.70
C ASP A 89 -4.22 9.78 3.89
N PRO A 90 -4.79 9.73 5.11
CA PRO A 90 -5.98 8.89 5.35
C PRO A 90 -7.19 9.27 4.48
N ASP A 91 -7.40 10.56 4.24
CA ASP A 91 -8.53 11.01 3.42
C ASP A 91 -8.33 10.63 1.95
N GLU A 92 -7.11 10.76 1.45
CA GLU A 92 -6.79 10.36 0.08
C GLU A 92 -6.88 8.85 -0.08
N LEU A 93 -6.41 8.10 0.91
CA LEU A 93 -6.53 6.64 0.89
C LEU A 93 -8.00 6.22 0.83
N ARG A 94 -8.85 6.82 1.67
CA ARG A 94 -10.28 6.54 1.67
C ARG A 94 -10.91 6.84 0.32
N GLU A 95 -10.57 7.96 -0.28
CA GLU A 95 -11.12 8.37 -1.57
C GLU A 95 -10.69 7.43 -2.69
N ARG A 96 -9.43 7.03 -2.72
CA ARG A 96 -8.92 6.12 -3.75
C ARG A 96 -9.50 4.72 -3.60
N LEU A 97 -9.70 4.25 -2.37
CA LEU A 97 -10.36 2.96 -2.12
C LEU A 97 -11.81 3.01 -2.58
N ARG A 98 -12.50 4.11 -2.31
CA ARG A 98 -13.90 4.29 -2.71
C ARG A 98 -14.05 4.22 -4.23
N SER A 99 -13.13 4.81 -4.97
CA SER A 99 -13.20 4.84 -6.43
C SER A 99 -12.97 3.47 -7.07
N ARG A 100 -12.51 2.49 -6.30
CA ARG A 100 -12.26 1.12 -6.77
C ARG A 100 -13.41 0.16 -6.43
N GLN A 101 -14.44 0.63 -5.80
CA GLN A 101 -15.59 -0.20 -5.40
C GLN A 101 -16.74 -0.12 -6.39
#